data_fb563df057a50dfa7e43ab40f5562e73
#
_entry.id   fb563df057a50dfa7e43ab40f5562e73
#
_cell.length_a   1.000
_cell.length_b   1.000
_cell.length_c   1.000
_cell.angle_alpha   90.00
_cell.angle_beta   90.00
_cell.angle_gamma   90.00
#
_symmetry.space_group_name_H-M   'P 1'
#
loop_
_entity.id
_entity.type
_entity.pdbx_description
1 polymer ?
#
loop_
_entity_poly.entity_id
_entity_poly.type
_entity_poly.pdbx_seq_one_letter_code
_entity_poly.pdbx_strand_id
1 'polypeptide(L)'
;VVFPPVSYGLSLHHMDFPGTVTLRVETMMNLLEDIGVSIAKHGIKKILFLNAHGGNFPALEGAVINLKQLHGVEAYWSAVGSEISLGGLTGLPKLIGHACEVETSSCLYLCPETVREDRVPGIMQDSMLTRDSFIKGGAAWSWKNDASRNGALGDARKATYEIGKAMTEEALDYMEKLVDEIIERH
;
A
#
# COMPACT_ATOMS: atom_id res chain seq x y z
N VAL A 1 -3.19 -0.74 20.71
CA VAL A 1 -4.60 -0.59 20.28
C VAL A 1 -4.65 -0.44 18.78
N VAL A 2 -5.59 -1.13 18.12
CA VAL A 2 -5.83 -1.01 16.68
C VAL A 2 -7.05 -0.12 16.47
N PHE A 3 -6.90 0.92 15.63
CA PHE A 3 -7.98 1.84 15.26
C PHE A 3 -8.67 1.38 13.97
N PRO A 4 -9.91 1.84 13.71
CA PRO A 4 -10.59 1.55 12.46
C PRO A 4 -9.78 2.06 11.25
N PRO A 5 -9.86 1.37 10.09
CA PRO A 5 -9.16 1.81 8.90
C PRO A 5 -9.75 3.10 8.32
N VAL A 6 -8.89 3.94 7.75
CA VAL A 6 -9.29 5.05 6.88
C VAL A 6 -9.54 4.49 5.48
N SER A 7 -10.79 4.42 5.07
CA SER A 7 -11.21 3.71 3.84
C SER A 7 -10.95 4.47 2.54
N TYR A 8 -10.60 5.75 2.60
CA TYR A 8 -10.31 6.57 1.42
C TYR A 8 -8.87 7.08 1.47
N GLY A 9 -8.20 7.06 0.32
CA GLY A 9 -6.81 7.48 0.18
C GLY A 9 -6.57 8.27 -1.11
N LEU A 10 -5.31 8.29 -1.56
CA LEU A 10 -4.86 9.01 -2.75
C LEU A 10 -4.92 8.11 -3.97
N SER A 11 -5.90 8.32 -4.84
CA SER A 11 -6.10 7.52 -6.07
C SER A 11 -6.33 8.39 -7.31
N LEU A 12 -5.77 9.59 -7.35
CA LEU A 12 -5.90 10.51 -8.49
C LEU A 12 -5.49 9.86 -9.82
N HIS A 13 -4.45 9.06 -9.81
CA HIS A 13 -3.95 8.33 -10.96
C HIS A 13 -4.87 7.21 -11.46
N HIS A 14 -5.88 6.83 -10.65
CA HIS A 14 -6.88 5.83 -11.01
C HIS A 14 -8.23 6.42 -11.42
N MET A 15 -8.39 7.74 -11.47
CA MET A 15 -9.68 8.42 -11.70
C MET A 15 -10.33 8.12 -13.05
N ASP A 16 -9.57 7.61 -14.03
CA ASP A 16 -10.11 7.17 -15.32
C ASP A 16 -10.86 5.81 -15.25
N PHE A 17 -10.84 5.15 -14.09
CA PHE A 17 -11.65 3.96 -13.82
C PHE A 17 -12.93 4.34 -13.05
N PRO A 18 -14.12 3.95 -13.56
CA PRO A 18 -15.39 4.25 -12.89
C PRO A 18 -15.47 3.70 -11.47
N GLY A 19 -15.97 4.51 -10.54
CA GLY A 19 -16.10 4.11 -9.13
C GLY A 19 -14.91 4.49 -8.24
N THR A 20 -13.80 4.99 -8.81
CA THR A 20 -12.68 5.51 -8.04
C THR A 20 -13.10 6.73 -7.23
N VAL A 21 -12.76 6.73 -5.95
CA VAL A 21 -12.88 7.87 -5.04
C VAL A 21 -11.50 8.21 -4.50
N THR A 22 -11.15 9.49 -4.51
CA THR A 22 -9.81 9.95 -4.07
C THR A 22 -9.92 11.16 -3.14
N LEU A 23 -8.97 11.24 -2.22
CA LEU A 23 -8.70 12.46 -1.46
C LEU A 23 -7.62 13.29 -2.18
N ARG A 24 -7.53 14.56 -1.85
CA ARG A 24 -6.35 15.38 -2.16
C ARG A 24 -5.24 15.09 -1.16
N VAL A 25 -3.99 15.31 -1.55
CA VAL A 25 -2.82 15.08 -0.69
C VAL A 25 -2.97 15.83 0.64
N GLU A 26 -3.31 17.11 0.60
CA GLU A 26 -3.47 17.96 1.78
C GLU A 26 -4.61 17.46 2.68
N THR A 27 -5.71 17.01 2.07
CA THR A 27 -6.85 16.47 2.83
C THR A 27 -6.45 15.22 3.60
N MET A 28 -5.71 14.32 2.98
CA MET A 28 -5.26 13.11 3.65
C MET A 28 -4.21 13.41 4.72
N MET A 29 -3.25 14.30 4.45
CA MET A 29 -2.28 14.75 5.45
C MET A 29 -2.99 15.30 6.69
N ASN A 30 -3.88 16.27 6.50
CA ASN A 30 -4.63 16.90 7.59
C ASN A 30 -5.46 15.86 8.39
N LEU A 31 -6.10 14.91 7.70
CA LEU A 31 -6.85 13.84 8.36
C LEU A 31 -5.94 12.99 9.27
N LEU A 32 -4.79 12.58 8.77
CA LEU A 32 -3.84 11.77 9.54
C LEU A 32 -3.25 12.56 10.72
N GLU A 33 -2.96 13.85 10.52
CA GLU A 33 -2.50 14.75 11.58
C GLU A 33 -3.57 14.94 12.67
N ASP A 34 -4.82 15.22 12.29
CA ASP A 34 -5.93 15.38 13.23
C ASP A 34 -6.17 14.11 14.07
N ILE A 35 -6.12 12.94 13.42
CA ILE A 35 -6.21 11.64 14.10
C ILE A 35 -5.02 11.48 15.08
N GLY A 36 -3.80 11.70 14.61
CA GLY A 36 -2.60 11.54 15.41
C GLY A 36 -2.57 12.45 16.63
N VAL A 37 -2.87 13.74 16.44
CA VAL A 37 -2.94 14.72 17.55
C VAL A 37 -4.05 14.35 18.54
N SER A 38 -5.20 13.90 18.05
CA SER A 38 -6.31 13.48 18.91
C SER A 38 -5.93 12.28 19.78
N ILE A 39 -5.32 11.27 19.20
CA ILE A 39 -4.84 10.08 19.90
C ILE A 39 -3.79 10.45 20.95
N ALA A 40 -2.85 11.34 20.59
CA ALA A 40 -1.77 11.78 21.47
C ALA A 40 -2.29 12.52 22.72
N LYS A 41 -3.40 13.27 22.61
CA LYS A 41 -4.07 13.91 23.76
C LYS A 41 -4.55 12.92 24.82
N HIS A 42 -4.80 11.68 24.43
CA HIS A 42 -5.20 10.61 25.35
C HIS A 42 -4.00 9.83 25.93
N GLY A 43 -2.78 10.34 25.75
CA GLY A 43 -1.55 9.76 26.32
C GLY A 43 -0.86 8.71 25.46
N ILE A 44 -1.40 8.40 24.27
CA ILE A 44 -0.77 7.49 23.30
C ILE A 44 0.23 8.30 22.47
N LYS A 45 1.52 8.09 22.70
CA LYS A 45 2.58 8.90 22.09
C LYS A 45 3.22 8.30 20.84
N LYS A 46 3.04 7.00 20.62
CA LYS A 46 3.62 6.28 19.49
C LYS A 46 2.50 5.78 18.59
N ILE A 47 2.53 6.14 17.33
CA ILE A 47 1.50 5.83 16.35
C ILE A 47 2.15 5.23 15.12
N LEU A 48 1.66 4.07 14.68
CA LEU A 48 2.06 3.44 13.43
C LEU A 48 0.88 3.45 12.45
N PHE A 49 1.05 4.13 11.32
CA PHE A 49 0.13 4.07 10.21
C PHE A 49 0.50 2.90 9.29
N LEU A 50 -0.37 1.91 9.18
CA LEU A 50 -0.20 0.81 8.25
C LEU A 50 -0.81 1.17 6.90
N ASN A 51 0.01 1.21 5.87
CA ASN A 51 -0.41 1.59 4.54
C ASN A 51 -0.61 0.37 3.63
N ALA A 52 -1.74 0.33 2.95
CA ALA A 52 -2.10 -0.71 1.98
C ALA A 52 -2.19 -0.18 0.53
N HIS A 53 -1.73 1.05 0.24
CA HIS A 53 -1.81 1.62 -1.11
C HIS A 53 -0.64 2.55 -1.41
N GLY A 54 0.11 2.25 -2.48
CA GLY A 54 1.30 3.03 -2.86
C GLY A 54 1.04 4.52 -3.12
N GLY A 55 -0.14 4.88 -3.60
CA GLY A 55 -0.53 6.26 -3.83
C GLY A 55 -0.54 7.15 -2.59
N ASN A 56 -0.61 6.56 -1.39
CA ASN A 56 -0.67 7.30 -0.14
C ASN A 56 0.69 7.80 0.38
N PHE A 57 1.80 7.30 -0.15
CA PHE A 57 3.15 7.60 0.36
C PHE A 57 3.41 9.10 0.58
N PRO A 58 3.11 10.01 -0.37
CA PRO A 58 3.40 11.43 -0.17
C PRO A 58 2.67 12.05 1.02
N ALA A 59 1.42 11.63 1.26
CA ALA A 59 0.64 12.15 2.39
C ALA A 59 1.08 11.55 3.72
N LEU A 60 1.40 10.27 3.74
CA LEU A 60 1.91 9.59 4.94
C LEU A 60 3.24 10.19 5.39
N GLU A 61 4.19 10.37 4.47
CA GLU A 61 5.49 10.95 4.75
C GLU A 61 5.35 12.37 5.31
N GLY A 62 4.54 13.22 4.66
CA GLY A 62 4.27 14.56 5.15
C GLY A 62 3.59 14.59 6.52
N ALA A 63 2.58 13.74 6.73
CA ALA A 63 1.85 13.70 8.00
C ALA A 63 2.74 13.24 9.18
N VAL A 64 3.58 12.21 9.01
CA VAL A 64 4.46 11.76 10.10
C VAL A 64 5.54 12.79 10.43
N ILE A 65 6.05 13.52 9.43
CA ILE A 65 6.97 14.64 9.65
C ILE A 65 6.30 15.74 10.47
N ASN A 66 5.09 16.17 10.08
CA ASN A 66 4.35 17.20 10.78
C ASN A 66 3.98 16.77 12.21
N LEU A 67 3.48 15.57 12.39
CA LEU A 67 3.17 15.02 13.72
C LEU A 67 4.39 15.07 14.64
N LYS A 68 5.57 14.71 14.15
CA LYS A 68 6.81 14.77 14.92
C LYS A 68 7.26 16.20 15.19
N GLN A 69 7.36 17.03 14.16
CA GLN A 69 8.02 18.33 14.24
C GLN A 69 7.12 19.42 14.82
N LEU A 70 5.82 19.38 14.52
CA LEU A 70 4.88 20.42 14.95
C LEU A 70 4.12 20.03 16.22
N HIS A 71 3.91 18.74 16.45
CA HIS A 71 3.06 18.27 17.55
C HIS A 71 3.79 17.40 18.58
N GLY A 72 5.05 17.04 18.34
CA GLY A 72 5.84 16.20 19.25
C GLY A 72 5.31 14.77 19.40
N VAL A 73 4.55 14.29 18.40
CA VAL A 73 3.98 12.93 18.36
C VAL A 73 4.93 12.01 17.61
N GLU A 74 5.29 10.89 18.21
CA GLU A 74 6.11 9.88 17.54
C GLU A 74 5.24 9.06 16.58
N ALA A 75 5.21 9.49 15.32
CA ALA A 75 4.49 8.83 14.26
C ALA A 75 5.44 8.11 13.31
N TYR A 76 5.02 6.94 12.87
CA TYR A 76 5.70 6.07 11.92
C TYR A 76 4.72 5.63 10.85
N TRP A 77 5.20 5.21 9.70
CA TRP A 77 4.39 4.49 8.73
C TRP A 77 5.17 3.33 8.12
N SER A 78 4.46 2.27 7.76
CA SER A 78 5.00 1.14 7.01
C SER A 78 3.97 0.71 5.98
N ALA A 79 4.44 0.30 4.81
CA ALA A 79 3.58 -0.28 3.79
C ALA A 79 3.47 -1.79 4.01
N VAL A 80 2.25 -2.29 4.16
CA VAL A 80 2.02 -3.73 4.29
C VAL A 80 2.52 -4.43 3.03
N GLY A 81 3.44 -5.36 3.18
CA GLY A 81 3.98 -6.18 2.10
C GLY A 81 5.15 -5.58 1.33
N SER A 82 5.62 -4.36 1.65
CA SER A 82 6.79 -3.77 0.97
C SER A 82 8.11 -4.46 1.32
N GLU A 83 8.18 -5.08 2.47
CA GLU A 83 9.35 -5.78 2.99
C GLU A 83 9.34 -7.28 2.71
N ILE A 84 8.28 -7.77 2.05
CA ILE A 84 8.23 -9.18 1.67
C ILE A 84 9.39 -9.47 0.72
N SER A 85 10.22 -10.42 1.12
CA SER A 85 11.33 -10.91 0.30
C SER A 85 10.81 -11.72 -0.88
N LEU A 86 10.29 -11.03 -1.89
CA LEU A 86 9.83 -11.68 -3.14
C LEU A 86 10.94 -12.54 -3.78
N GLY A 87 12.21 -12.30 -3.42
CA GLY A 87 13.35 -13.08 -3.89
C GLY A 87 13.42 -14.49 -3.30
N GLY A 88 12.73 -14.77 -2.19
CA GLY A 88 12.62 -16.12 -1.60
C GLY A 88 11.51 -16.96 -2.23
N LEU A 89 10.53 -16.31 -2.84
CA LEU A 89 9.42 -16.97 -3.52
C LEU A 89 9.80 -17.17 -4.99
N THR A 90 10.28 -18.36 -5.32
CA THR A 90 10.76 -18.71 -6.67
C THR A 90 9.68 -18.43 -7.71
N GLY A 91 10.00 -17.60 -8.70
CA GLY A 91 9.16 -17.31 -9.86
C GLY A 91 8.31 -16.05 -9.75
N LEU A 92 8.34 -15.31 -8.64
CA LEU A 92 7.67 -14.02 -8.56
C LEU A 92 8.52 -12.87 -9.12
N PRO A 93 7.90 -11.83 -9.68
CA PRO A 93 8.63 -10.67 -10.16
C PRO A 93 9.32 -9.93 -9.01
N LYS A 94 10.48 -9.34 -9.28
CA LYS A 94 11.22 -8.52 -8.30
C LYS A 94 10.51 -7.20 -7.95
N LEU A 95 9.51 -6.83 -8.72
CA LEU A 95 8.73 -5.60 -8.53
C LEU A 95 7.27 -6.01 -8.39
N ILE A 96 6.64 -5.53 -7.33
CA ILE A 96 5.19 -5.62 -7.17
C ILE A 96 4.55 -4.76 -8.25
N GLY A 97 3.67 -5.37 -9.03
CA GLY A 97 2.85 -4.68 -10.01
C GLY A 97 1.58 -4.07 -9.38
N HIS A 98 0.46 -4.22 -10.07
CA HIS A 98 -0.86 -3.79 -9.57
C HIS A 98 -1.92 -4.78 -10.02
N ALA A 99 -2.76 -5.25 -9.11
CA ALA A 99 -3.67 -6.37 -9.33
C ALA A 99 -2.94 -7.58 -9.96
N CYS A 100 -1.70 -7.78 -9.55
CA CYS A 100 -0.80 -8.79 -10.09
C CYS A 100 -0.91 -10.12 -9.33
N GLU A 101 -0.04 -11.07 -9.65
CA GLU A 101 0.06 -12.36 -8.97
C GLU A 101 0.27 -12.23 -7.46
N VAL A 102 0.98 -11.21 -7.01
CA VAL A 102 1.26 -10.95 -5.58
C VAL A 102 -0.01 -10.56 -4.85
N GLU A 103 -0.67 -9.49 -5.28
CA GLU A 103 -1.89 -8.99 -4.64
C GLU A 103 -3.04 -9.97 -4.77
N THR A 104 -3.18 -10.63 -5.93
CA THR A 104 -4.21 -11.65 -6.14
C THR A 104 -3.96 -12.87 -5.24
N SER A 105 -2.71 -13.29 -5.03
CA SER A 105 -2.40 -14.37 -4.08
C SER A 105 -2.77 -14.00 -2.66
N SER A 106 -2.50 -12.76 -2.24
CA SER A 106 -2.91 -12.27 -0.92
C SER A 106 -4.43 -12.31 -0.76
N CYS A 107 -5.19 -11.92 -1.78
CA CYS A 107 -6.64 -12.03 -1.77
C CYS A 107 -7.13 -13.48 -1.72
N LEU A 108 -6.49 -14.40 -2.46
CA LEU A 108 -6.84 -15.82 -2.42
C LEU A 108 -6.65 -16.44 -1.03
N TYR A 109 -5.69 -15.95 -0.26
CA TYR A 109 -5.47 -16.41 1.12
C TYR A 109 -6.39 -15.72 2.13
N LEU A 110 -6.51 -14.38 2.08
CA LEU A 110 -7.18 -13.59 3.11
C LEU A 110 -8.69 -13.43 2.90
N CYS A 111 -9.15 -13.37 1.64
CA CYS A 111 -10.54 -13.10 1.26
C CYS A 111 -10.89 -13.73 -0.09
N PRO A 112 -10.80 -15.07 -0.23
CA PRO A 112 -10.96 -15.76 -1.51
C PRO A 112 -12.30 -15.48 -2.21
N GLU A 113 -13.34 -15.19 -1.44
CA GLU A 113 -14.67 -14.85 -1.94
C GLU A 113 -14.71 -13.54 -2.75
N THR A 114 -13.68 -12.72 -2.65
CA THR A 114 -13.57 -11.46 -3.42
C THR A 114 -12.90 -11.66 -4.78
N VAL A 115 -12.20 -12.77 -4.96
CA VAL A 115 -11.48 -13.07 -6.21
C VAL A 115 -12.44 -13.68 -7.23
N ARG A 116 -12.61 -12.97 -8.34
CA ARG A 116 -13.42 -13.44 -9.46
C ARG A 116 -12.53 -14.00 -10.56
N GLU A 117 -12.20 -15.27 -10.45
CA GLU A 117 -11.27 -15.96 -11.36
C GLU A 117 -11.73 -15.90 -12.82
N ASP A 118 -13.06 -15.91 -13.07
CA ASP A 118 -13.68 -15.76 -14.39
C ASP A 118 -13.38 -14.41 -15.06
N ARG A 119 -12.91 -13.42 -14.30
CA ARG A 119 -12.56 -12.06 -14.75
C ARG A 119 -11.08 -11.79 -14.79
N VAL A 120 -10.23 -12.72 -14.38
CA VAL A 120 -8.78 -12.58 -14.50
C VAL A 120 -8.42 -12.46 -15.98
N PRO A 121 -7.69 -11.41 -16.40
CA PRO A 121 -7.35 -11.20 -17.79
C PRO A 121 -6.60 -12.40 -18.39
N GLY A 122 -7.04 -12.86 -19.54
CA GLY A 122 -6.36 -13.94 -20.26
C GLY A 122 -5.00 -13.56 -20.85
N ILE A 123 -4.69 -12.27 -20.89
CA ILE A 123 -3.46 -11.71 -21.44
C ILE A 123 -2.85 -10.77 -20.41
N MET A 124 -1.58 -10.99 -20.09
CA MET A 124 -0.76 -10.08 -19.31
C MET A 124 -0.59 -8.76 -20.06
N GLN A 125 -0.72 -7.64 -19.34
CA GLN A 125 -0.35 -6.34 -19.88
C GLN A 125 1.02 -5.94 -19.36
N ASP A 126 1.92 -5.65 -20.28
CA ASP A 126 3.18 -4.98 -19.95
C ASP A 126 2.91 -3.52 -19.58
N SER A 127 3.70 -3.01 -18.64
CA SER A 127 3.64 -1.60 -18.28
C SER A 127 3.98 -0.73 -19.49
N MET A 128 3.15 0.27 -19.75
CA MET A 128 3.47 1.34 -20.71
C MET A 128 4.45 2.36 -20.14
N LEU A 129 4.67 2.34 -18.82
CA LEU A 129 5.65 3.18 -18.15
C LEU A 129 7.04 2.60 -18.29
N THR A 130 7.99 3.41 -18.70
CA THR A 130 9.40 3.05 -18.66
C THR A 130 9.94 3.21 -17.24
N ARG A 131 11.00 2.44 -16.91
CA ARG A 131 11.71 2.59 -15.64
C ARG A 131 12.14 4.04 -15.38
N ASP A 132 12.53 4.76 -16.43
CA ASP A 132 12.95 6.16 -16.36
C ASP A 132 11.82 7.10 -15.98
N SER A 133 10.58 6.79 -16.35
CA SER A 133 9.41 7.58 -15.99
C SER A 133 9.10 7.54 -14.49
N PHE A 134 9.43 6.44 -13.83
CA PHE A 134 9.26 6.30 -12.36
C PHE A 134 10.40 6.91 -11.55
N ILE A 135 11.62 6.93 -12.10
CA ILE A 135 12.84 7.22 -11.31
C ILE A 135 13.23 8.70 -11.39
N LYS A 136 12.86 9.43 -12.46
CA LYS A 136 13.34 10.79 -12.70
C LYS A 136 12.50 11.92 -12.11
N GLY A 137 11.63 11.63 -11.16
CA GLY A 137 10.82 12.63 -10.47
C GLY A 137 9.34 12.47 -10.73
N GLY A 138 8.51 13.13 -9.92
CA GLY A 138 7.07 13.00 -9.99
C GLY A 138 6.51 13.57 -11.29
N ALA A 139 5.91 12.73 -12.10
CA ALA A 139 5.08 13.17 -13.21
C ALA A 139 3.61 12.90 -12.84
N ALA A 140 2.74 13.83 -13.19
CA ALA A 140 1.32 13.53 -13.20
C ALA A 140 1.04 12.52 -14.30
N TRP A 141 0.40 11.42 -13.98
CA TRP A 141 0.12 10.34 -14.92
C TRP A 141 -1.24 9.69 -14.62
N SER A 142 -1.84 9.12 -15.62
CA SER A 142 -3.07 8.36 -15.55
C SER A 142 -2.76 6.88 -15.64
N TRP A 143 -3.23 6.10 -14.69
CA TRP A 143 -3.00 4.66 -14.72
C TRP A 143 -3.51 4.03 -16.01
N LYS A 144 -4.73 4.38 -16.42
CA LYS A 144 -5.37 3.83 -17.60
C LYS A 144 -4.67 4.20 -18.92
N ASN A 145 -4.15 5.42 -19.02
CA ASN A 145 -3.56 5.91 -20.26
C ASN A 145 -2.06 5.65 -20.35
N ASP A 146 -1.36 5.66 -19.21
CA ASP A 146 0.11 5.65 -19.17
C ASP A 146 0.68 4.33 -18.65
N ALA A 147 -0.09 3.56 -17.85
CA ALA A 147 0.41 2.34 -17.23
C ALA A 147 -0.31 1.07 -17.72
N SER A 148 -1.63 0.99 -17.56
CA SER A 148 -2.39 -0.20 -17.91
C SER A 148 -3.85 0.11 -18.22
N ARG A 149 -4.32 -0.28 -19.38
CA ARG A 149 -5.68 -0.01 -19.84
C ARG A 149 -6.77 -0.74 -19.05
N ASN A 150 -6.48 -1.91 -18.51
CA ASN A 150 -7.40 -2.71 -17.68
C ASN A 150 -7.15 -2.60 -16.18
N GLY A 151 -6.14 -1.80 -15.78
CA GLY A 151 -5.79 -1.57 -14.37
C GLY A 151 -4.73 -2.52 -13.81
N ALA A 152 -4.48 -3.67 -14.42
CA ALA A 152 -3.54 -4.66 -13.92
C ALA A 152 -2.13 -4.46 -14.51
N LEU A 153 -1.11 -4.67 -13.69
CA LEU A 153 0.30 -4.77 -14.10
C LEU A 153 0.88 -6.04 -13.49
N GLY A 154 1.14 -7.04 -14.31
CA GLY A 154 1.61 -8.37 -13.90
C GLY A 154 0.67 -9.46 -14.38
N ASP A 155 0.82 -10.67 -13.85
CA ASP A 155 0.08 -11.84 -14.30
C ASP A 155 -0.68 -12.54 -13.17
N ALA A 156 -1.89 -12.07 -12.87
CA ALA A 156 -2.74 -12.62 -11.84
C ALA A 156 -3.06 -14.13 -12.01
N ARG A 157 -2.86 -14.70 -13.21
CA ARG A 157 -3.02 -16.14 -13.45
C ARG A 157 -2.00 -17.01 -12.72
N LYS A 158 -0.90 -16.41 -12.27
CA LYS A 158 0.15 -17.08 -11.49
C LYS A 158 -0.11 -17.02 -9.99
N ALA A 159 -1.18 -16.36 -9.59
CA ALA A 159 -1.54 -16.26 -8.18
C ALA A 159 -1.94 -17.62 -7.61
N THR A 160 -1.51 -17.91 -6.40
CA THR A 160 -1.92 -19.08 -5.64
C THR A 160 -2.18 -18.77 -4.19
N TYR A 161 -3.01 -19.59 -3.56
CA TYR A 161 -3.27 -19.53 -2.11
C TYR A 161 -1.96 -19.69 -1.31
N GLU A 162 -1.09 -20.61 -1.70
CA GLU A 162 0.16 -20.92 -1.00
C GLU A 162 1.12 -19.73 -1.03
N ILE A 163 1.23 -19.03 -2.16
CA ILE A 163 2.00 -17.81 -2.27
C ILE A 163 1.42 -16.75 -1.33
N GLY A 164 0.10 -16.54 -1.36
CA GLY A 164 -0.57 -15.57 -0.51
C GLY A 164 -0.36 -15.85 0.99
N LYS A 165 -0.45 -17.14 1.38
CA LYS A 165 -0.18 -17.57 2.74
C LYS A 165 1.26 -17.26 3.17
N ALA A 166 2.24 -17.72 2.40
CA ALA A 166 3.66 -17.53 2.73
C ALA A 166 4.02 -16.04 2.86
N MET A 167 3.54 -15.23 1.93
CA MET A 167 3.76 -13.77 1.96
C MET A 167 3.12 -13.10 3.17
N THR A 168 1.90 -13.51 3.52
CA THR A 168 1.18 -12.92 4.66
C THR A 168 1.88 -13.29 5.98
N GLU A 169 2.33 -14.54 6.12
CA GLU A 169 3.07 -14.98 7.30
C GLU A 169 4.40 -14.20 7.44
N GLU A 170 5.17 -14.03 6.35
CA GLU A 170 6.40 -13.21 6.36
C GLU A 170 6.11 -11.74 6.72
N ALA A 171 5.03 -11.16 6.19
CA ALA A 171 4.64 -9.80 6.51
C ALA A 171 4.24 -9.64 7.99
N LEU A 172 3.56 -10.63 8.57
CA LEU A 172 3.20 -10.62 9.99
C LEU A 172 4.43 -10.70 10.89
N ASP A 173 5.38 -11.59 10.59
CA ASP A 173 6.65 -11.71 11.32
C ASP A 173 7.46 -10.40 11.27
N TYR A 174 7.47 -9.74 10.14
CA TYR A 174 8.10 -8.43 10.00
C TYR A 174 7.39 -7.36 10.81
N MET A 175 6.06 -7.30 10.75
CA MET A 175 5.26 -6.31 11.47
C MET A 175 5.39 -6.47 12.98
N GLU A 176 5.45 -7.69 13.49
CA GLU A 176 5.68 -7.96 14.91
C GLU A 176 7.03 -7.33 15.36
N LYS A 177 8.12 -7.62 14.64
CA LYS A 177 9.43 -7.05 14.92
C LYS A 177 9.45 -5.52 14.85
N LEU A 178 8.78 -4.94 13.84
CA LEU A 178 8.70 -3.49 13.69
C LEU A 178 7.94 -2.85 14.87
N VAL A 179 6.85 -3.44 15.30
CA VAL A 179 6.07 -2.95 16.45
C VAL A 179 6.89 -3.03 17.72
N ASP A 180 7.60 -4.13 17.97
CA ASP A 180 8.49 -4.28 19.12
C ASP A 180 9.60 -3.24 19.10
N GLU A 181 10.26 -3.01 17.97
CA GLU A 181 11.27 -1.97 17.81
C GLU A 181 10.71 -0.57 18.12
N ILE A 182 9.50 -0.25 17.64
CA ILE A 182 8.85 1.03 17.93
C ILE A 182 8.54 1.16 19.43
N ILE A 183 8.10 0.10 20.08
CA ILE A 183 7.81 0.11 21.53
C ILE A 183 9.07 0.35 22.33
N GLU A 184 10.19 -0.26 21.97
CA GLU A 184 11.47 -0.16 22.68
C GLU A 184 12.20 1.18 22.49
N ARG A 185 11.91 1.94 21.44
CA ARG A 185 12.50 3.28 21.24
C ARG A 185 12.11 4.23 22.37
N HIS A 186 13.10 4.92 22.94
CA HIS A 186 12.96 5.89 24.02
C HIS A 186 12.96 7.33 23.50
#